data_0ad32086181cd7c114d4c9a5c68029eb
#
_entry.id   0ad32086181cd7c114d4c9a5c68029eb
#
_cell.length_a   1.000
_cell.length_b   1.000
_cell.length_c   1.000
_cell.angle_alpha   90.00
_cell.angle_beta   90.00
_cell.angle_gamma   90.00
#
_symmetry.space_group_name_H-M   'P 1'
#
loop_
_entity.id
_entity.type
_entity.pdbx_description
1 polymer ?
#
loop_
_entity_poly.entity_id
_entity_poly.type
_entity_poly.pdbx_seq_one_letter_code
_entity_poly.pdbx_strand_id
1 'polypeptide(L)'
;MTLILGIDPGSRITGYGVVRDTGRNCEYVASGCIRTGSGELSSRLQAVFAGVSEVIRLHGPVTMGIEQVFMARNADSALKLGQARGAAIVAAAEK
;
A
#
# COMPACT_ATOMS: atom_id res chain seq x y z
N MET A 1 20.24 -0.30 -9.92
CA MET A 1 19.20 0.56 -9.29
C MET A 1 17.89 -0.18 -9.23
N THR A 2 17.23 -0.07 -8.12
CA THR A 2 15.99 -0.83 -7.87
C THR A 2 14.92 0.12 -7.36
N LEU A 3 13.76 0.12 -7.99
CA LEU A 3 12.60 0.84 -7.48
C LEU A 3 11.84 -0.04 -6.50
N ILE A 4 11.57 0.50 -5.34
CA ILE A 4 10.90 -0.20 -4.25
C ILE A 4 9.66 0.58 -3.86
N LEU A 5 8.54 -0.11 -3.78
CA LEU A 5 7.28 0.47 -3.30
C LEU A 5 7.09 0.09 -1.83
N GLY A 6 6.91 1.09 -0.99
CA GLY A 6 6.54 0.90 0.41
C GLY A 6 5.07 1.23 0.60
N ILE A 7 4.37 0.41 1.34
CA ILE A 7 2.95 0.59 1.62
C ILE A 7 2.71 0.61 3.12
N ASP A 8 2.00 1.64 3.57
CA ASP A 8 1.49 1.75 4.93
C ASP A 8 -0.03 1.62 4.86
N PRO A 9 -0.56 0.40 5.06
CA PRO A 9 -1.99 0.17 4.85
C PRO A 9 -2.84 0.79 5.94
N GLY A 10 -3.97 1.34 5.53
CA GLY A 10 -4.98 1.85 6.43
C GLY A 10 -6.36 1.61 5.84
N SER A 11 -7.36 1.51 6.70
CA SER A 11 -8.72 1.22 6.24
C SER A 11 -9.39 2.41 5.57
N ARG A 12 -8.93 3.62 5.84
CA ARG A 12 -9.46 4.84 5.24
C ARG A 12 -8.45 5.56 4.38
N ILE A 13 -7.19 5.50 4.77
CA ILE A 13 -6.09 6.12 4.03
C ILE A 13 -4.95 5.11 4.01
N THR A 14 -4.48 4.77 2.82
CA THR A 14 -3.30 3.93 2.64
C THR A 14 -2.20 4.82 2.09
N GLY A 15 -1.09 4.90 2.83
CA GLY A 15 0.06 5.66 2.40
C GLY A 15 0.97 4.83 1.53
N TYR A 16 1.68 5.48 0.61
CA TYR A 16 2.69 4.80 -0.19
C TYR A 16 3.87 5.70 -0.43
N GLY A 17 5.02 5.07 -0.65
CA GLY A 17 6.22 5.75 -1.09
C GLY A 17 6.96 4.90 -2.09
N VAL A 18 7.55 5.55 -3.08
CA VAL A 18 8.42 4.87 -4.04
C VAL A 18 9.80 5.45 -3.88
N VAL A 19 10.77 4.59 -3.69
CA VAL A 19 12.17 4.99 -3.55
C VAL A 19 13.03 4.21 -4.54
N ARG A 20 14.15 4.80 -4.87
CA ARG A 20 15.16 4.14 -5.71
C ARG A 20 16.33 3.75 -4.83
N ASP A 21 16.61 2.47 -4.77
CA ASP A 21 17.78 1.95 -4.06
C ASP A 21 18.97 1.98 -5.02
N THR A 22 19.97 2.78 -4.70
CA THR A 22 21.17 2.93 -5.54
C THR A 22 22.32 2.07 -5.05
N GLY A 23 22.10 1.25 -4.01
CA GLY A 23 23.14 0.45 -3.39
C GLY A 23 23.82 1.16 -2.23
N ARG A 24 23.89 2.48 -2.26
CA ARG A 24 24.45 3.29 -1.17
C ARG A 24 23.37 4.04 -0.41
N ASN A 25 22.38 4.52 -1.12
CA ASN A 25 21.35 5.36 -0.57
C ASN A 25 19.99 4.96 -1.14
N CYS A 26 18.95 5.49 -0.51
CA CYS A 26 17.61 5.44 -1.06
C CYS A 26 17.22 6.85 -1.48
N GLU A 27 16.80 7.00 -2.70
CA GLU A 27 16.37 8.28 -3.24
C GLU A 27 14.85 8.33 -3.34
N TYR A 28 14.28 9.43 -2.91
CA TYR A 28 12.84 9.66 -3.03
C TYR A 28 12.46 9.75 -4.51
N VAL A 29 11.39 9.04 -4.88
CA VAL A 29 10.83 9.13 -6.23
C VAL A 29 9.43 9.72 -6.17
N ALA A 30 8.55 9.16 -5.35
CA ALA A 30 7.17 9.60 -5.24
C ALA A 30 6.58 9.16 -3.92
N SER A 31 5.51 9.82 -3.49
CA SER A 31 4.72 9.38 -2.34
C SER A 31 3.32 9.96 -2.45
N GLY A 32 2.41 9.39 -1.68
CA GLY A 32 1.05 9.89 -1.65
C GLY A 32 0.18 9.05 -0.76
N CYS A 33 -1.12 9.33 -0.84
CA CYS A 33 -2.13 8.64 -0.08
C CYS A 33 -3.24 8.17 -1.00
N ILE A 34 -3.74 6.97 -0.73
CA ILE A 34 -4.93 6.43 -1.38
C ILE A 34 -6.06 6.56 -0.38
N ARG A 35 -7.03 7.41 -0.68
CA ARG A 35 -8.18 7.63 0.19
C ARG A 35 -9.30 6.70 -0.26
N THR A 36 -9.83 5.95 0.69
CA THR A 36 -10.83 4.93 0.37
C THR A 36 -12.27 5.42 0.58
N GLY A 37 -12.43 6.58 1.21
CA GLY A 37 -13.75 7.11 1.47
C GLY A 37 -14.44 6.43 2.63
N SER A 38 -15.76 6.62 2.71
CA SER A 38 -16.59 6.14 3.82
C SER A 38 -17.65 5.13 3.39
N GLY A 39 -17.49 4.53 2.23
CA GLY A 39 -18.44 3.56 1.72
C GLY A 39 -18.34 2.19 2.38
N GLU A 40 -18.97 1.20 1.78
CA GLU A 40 -18.90 -0.17 2.25
C GLU A 40 -17.47 -0.70 2.25
N LEU A 41 -17.21 -1.70 3.08
CA LEU A 41 -15.87 -2.27 3.19
C LEU A 41 -15.35 -2.76 1.84
N SER A 42 -16.18 -3.46 1.07
CA SER A 42 -15.77 -3.97 -0.24
C SER A 42 -15.35 -2.84 -1.18
N SER A 43 -16.06 -1.72 -1.17
CA SER A 43 -15.70 -0.57 -2.00
C SER A 43 -14.40 0.06 -1.54
N ARG A 44 -14.17 0.13 -0.23
CA ARG A 44 -12.94 0.67 0.32
C ARG A 44 -11.74 -0.20 -0.02
N LEU A 45 -11.89 -1.52 0.08
CA LEU A 45 -10.81 -2.45 -0.28
C LEU A 45 -10.51 -2.40 -1.77
N GLN A 46 -11.55 -2.25 -2.60
CA GLN A 46 -11.35 -2.08 -4.03
C GLN A 46 -10.56 -0.82 -4.32
N ALA A 47 -10.81 0.26 -3.59
CA ALA A 47 -10.07 1.52 -3.75
C ALA A 47 -8.59 1.32 -3.40
N VAL A 48 -8.28 0.56 -2.35
CA VAL A 48 -6.89 0.22 -2.02
C VAL A 48 -6.25 -0.55 -3.17
N PHE A 49 -6.92 -1.59 -3.63
CA PHE A 49 -6.42 -2.42 -4.73
C PHE A 49 -6.17 -1.59 -5.98
N ALA A 50 -7.14 -0.78 -6.38
CA ALA A 50 -7.03 0.05 -7.58
C ALA A 50 -5.92 1.10 -7.45
N GLY A 51 -5.82 1.73 -6.27
CA GLY A 51 -4.80 2.74 -6.04
C GLY A 51 -3.39 2.18 -6.04
N VAL A 52 -3.17 1.05 -5.37
CA VAL A 52 -1.86 0.39 -5.37
C VAL A 52 -1.50 -0.08 -6.78
N SER A 53 -2.47 -0.65 -7.50
CA SER A 53 -2.26 -1.10 -8.88
C SER A 53 -1.84 0.06 -9.79
N GLU A 54 -2.44 1.23 -9.60
CA GLU A 54 -2.11 2.42 -10.38
C GLU A 54 -0.69 2.91 -10.10
N VAL A 55 -0.30 2.92 -8.82
CA VAL A 55 1.07 3.30 -8.44
C VAL A 55 2.09 2.36 -9.06
N ILE A 56 1.80 1.05 -9.03
CA ILE A 56 2.68 0.05 -9.65
C ILE A 56 2.76 0.26 -11.16
N ARG A 57 1.64 0.54 -11.80
CA ARG A 57 1.62 0.80 -13.24
C ARG A 57 2.44 2.01 -13.61
N LEU A 58 2.33 3.09 -12.81
CA LEU A 58 3.02 4.35 -13.10
C LEU A 58 4.52 4.28 -12.88
N HIS A 59 4.97 3.55 -11.86
CA HIS A 59 6.37 3.59 -11.43
C HIS A 59 7.14 2.31 -11.74
N GLY A 60 6.47 1.18 -11.90
CA GLY A 60 7.10 -0.09 -12.23
C GLY A 60 8.10 -0.59 -11.19
N PRO A 61 7.78 -0.54 -9.88
CA PRO A 61 8.69 -1.06 -8.88
C PRO A 61 8.87 -2.57 -9.04
N VAL A 62 10.06 -3.07 -8.70
CA VAL A 62 10.36 -4.49 -8.81
C VAL A 62 10.13 -5.25 -7.50
N THR A 63 9.96 -4.53 -6.41
CA THR A 63 9.67 -5.15 -5.11
C THR A 63 8.79 -4.23 -4.28
N MET A 64 8.10 -4.81 -3.31
CA MET A 64 7.22 -4.09 -2.42
C MET A 64 7.47 -4.48 -0.98
N GLY A 65 7.63 -3.49 -0.13
CA GLY A 65 7.60 -3.67 1.31
C GLY A 65 6.26 -3.19 1.84
N ILE A 66 5.69 -3.93 2.78
CA ILE A 66 4.43 -3.57 3.38
C ILE A 66 4.51 -3.72 4.89
N GLU A 67 4.02 -2.70 5.59
CA GLU A 67 4.07 -2.70 7.04
C GLU A 67 3.16 -3.78 7.61
N GLN A 68 3.68 -4.52 8.59
CA GLN A 68 2.89 -5.54 9.27
C GLN A 68 1.97 -4.88 10.29
N VAL A 69 0.79 -5.44 10.42
CA VAL A 69 -0.18 -4.99 11.43
C VAL A 69 0.01 -5.84 12.68
N PHE A 70 0.60 -5.27 13.73
CA PHE A 70 0.80 -5.99 14.98
C PHE A 70 -0.25 -5.63 16.01
N MET A 71 -0.54 -4.35 16.14
CA MET A 71 -1.37 -3.81 17.18
C MET A 71 -2.35 -2.83 16.60
N ALA A 72 -3.56 -2.87 17.10
CA ALA A 72 -4.57 -1.88 16.83
C ALA A 72 -5.34 -1.64 18.13
N ARG A 73 -6.19 -0.64 18.15
CA ARG A 73 -6.95 -0.29 19.35
C ARG A 73 -7.82 -1.44 19.85
N ASN A 74 -8.33 -2.24 18.92
CA ASN A 74 -9.19 -3.35 19.22
C ASN A 74 -9.19 -4.33 18.04
N ALA A 75 -9.86 -5.47 18.23
CA ALA A 75 -9.89 -6.53 17.22
C ALA A 75 -10.53 -6.08 15.90
N ASP A 76 -11.54 -5.22 15.96
CA ASP A 76 -12.21 -4.73 14.77
C ASP A 76 -11.26 -3.89 13.91
N SER A 77 -10.52 -2.99 14.55
CA SER A 77 -9.53 -2.16 13.86
C SER A 77 -8.40 -3.01 13.26
N ALA A 78 -7.96 -4.03 14.00
CA ALA A 78 -6.93 -4.93 13.51
C ALA A 78 -7.39 -5.70 12.27
N LEU A 79 -8.64 -6.16 12.27
CA LEU A 79 -9.23 -6.85 11.13
C LEU A 79 -9.27 -5.94 9.90
N LYS A 80 -9.76 -4.72 10.06
CA LYS A 80 -9.86 -3.76 8.95
C LYS A 80 -8.49 -3.46 8.35
N LEU A 81 -7.48 -3.27 9.20
CA LEU A 81 -6.12 -3.03 8.72
C LEU A 81 -5.57 -4.24 7.98
N GLY A 82 -5.82 -5.44 8.49
CA GLY A 82 -5.40 -6.68 7.82
C GLY A 82 -6.05 -6.85 6.46
N GLN A 83 -7.31 -6.49 6.34
CA GLN A 83 -8.03 -6.54 5.07
C GLN A 83 -7.45 -5.56 4.06
N ALA A 84 -7.18 -4.33 4.47
CA ALA A 84 -6.55 -3.33 3.61
C ALA A 84 -5.16 -3.78 3.16
N ARG A 85 -4.39 -4.37 4.08
CA ARG A 85 -3.08 -4.95 3.79
C ARG A 85 -3.19 -6.06 2.74
N GLY A 86 -4.19 -6.93 2.89
CA GLY A 86 -4.45 -8.01 1.92
C GLY A 86 -4.74 -7.48 0.53
N ALA A 87 -5.57 -6.44 0.43
CA ALA A 87 -5.88 -5.82 -0.86
C ALA A 87 -4.62 -5.28 -1.54
N ALA A 88 -3.73 -4.64 -0.78
CA ALA A 88 -2.47 -4.13 -1.31
C ALA A 88 -1.55 -5.27 -1.79
N ILE A 89 -1.48 -6.35 -1.03
CA ILE A 89 -0.68 -7.52 -1.39
C ILE A 89 -1.18 -8.14 -2.70
N VAL A 90 -2.49 -8.29 -2.84
CA VAL A 90 -3.08 -8.86 -4.06
C VAL A 90 -2.80 -7.96 -5.26
N ALA A 91 -2.89 -6.64 -5.08
CA ALA A 91 -2.55 -5.69 -6.15
C ALA A 91 -1.12 -5.90 -6.64
N ALA A 92 -0.18 -6.08 -5.72
CA ALA A 92 1.22 -6.32 -6.07
C ALA A 92 1.40 -7.68 -6.73
N ALA A 93 0.71 -8.71 -6.27
CA ALA A 93 0.82 -10.06 -6.81
C ALA A 93 0.30 -10.16 -8.25
N GLU A 94 -0.64 -9.31 -8.63
CA GLU A 94 -1.19 -9.26 -9.98
C GLU A 94 -0.19 -8.73 -11.01
N LYS A 95 0.82 -8.06 -10.57
CA LYS A 95 1.83 -7.44 -11.45
C LYS A 95 3.12 -8.23 -11.41
#